data_0d0ccfc4397cc42a6cef4fcbc482121f
#
_entry.id   0d0ccfc4397cc42a6cef4fcbc482121f
#
_cell.length_a   1.000
_cell.length_b   1.000
_cell.length_c   1.000
_cell.angle_alpha   90.00
_cell.angle_beta   90.00
_cell.angle_gamma   90.00
#
_symmetry.space_group_name_H-M   'P 1'
#
loop_
_entity.id
_entity.type
_entity.pdbx_description
1 polymer ?
#
loop_
_entity_poly.entity_id
_entity_poly.type
_entity_poly.pdbx_seq_one_letter_code
_entity_poly.pdbx_strand_id
1 'polypeptide(L)'
;LYRIGLAQYYAGRYAQAMGTFEDCMPLCDDEMGIAVLYWHTLSAARTEKAPTLLKYYRPDMAVGHHTAYEKAMRVWSGTTSLPTMLQTLESEEDDLEYGITLYGLLLHPDCAEKDCLSKVLLRRDGFWPSFAYLAAWKDWAGIPPCRRCTYTL
;
A
#
# COMPACT_ATOMS: atom_id res chain seq x y z
N LEU A 1 -10.38 6.21 14.89
CA LEU A 1 -8.92 6.35 14.76
C LEU A 1 -8.42 6.03 13.36
N TYR A 2 -8.92 4.96 12.74
CA TYR A 2 -8.45 4.54 11.41
C TYR A 2 -8.58 5.64 10.36
N ARG A 3 -9.74 6.29 10.30
CA ARG A 3 -9.98 7.37 9.33
C ARG A 3 -9.11 8.60 9.61
N ILE A 4 -8.82 8.87 10.88
CA ILE A 4 -7.90 9.96 11.25
C ILE A 4 -6.50 9.66 10.73
N GLY A 5 -6.02 8.43 10.93
CA GLY A 5 -4.73 7.99 10.41
C GLY A 5 -4.63 8.13 8.89
N LEU A 6 -5.68 7.71 8.16
CA LEU A 6 -5.73 7.87 6.71
C LEU A 6 -5.68 9.34 6.29
N ALA A 7 -6.43 10.21 6.95
CA ALA A 7 -6.41 11.64 6.67
C ALA A 7 -5.03 12.26 6.91
N GLN A 8 -4.37 11.85 7.99
CA GLN A 8 -3.01 12.30 8.32
C GLN A 8 -2.01 11.84 7.25
N TYR A 9 -2.10 10.56 6.84
CA TYR A 9 -1.26 10.02 5.77
C TYR A 9 -1.45 10.84 4.48
N TYR A 10 -2.69 11.03 4.06
CA TYR A 10 -3.00 11.78 2.83
C TYR A 10 -2.49 13.23 2.90
N ALA A 11 -2.54 13.85 4.08
CA ALA A 11 -2.02 15.21 4.30
C ALA A 11 -0.49 15.28 4.37
N GLY A 12 0.22 14.15 4.27
CA GLY A 12 1.67 14.11 4.40
C GLY A 12 2.18 14.13 5.83
N ARG A 13 1.30 13.97 6.82
CA ARG A 13 1.65 13.95 8.25
C ARG A 13 1.96 12.53 8.70
N TYR A 14 3.00 11.94 8.11
CA TYR A 14 3.28 10.51 8.26
C TYR A 14 3.63 10.09 9.68
N ALA A 15 4.41 10.90 10.41
CA ALA A 15 4.74 10.58 11.80
C ALA A 15 3.50 10.58 12.71
N GLN A 16 2.57 11.52 12.48
CA GLN A 16 1.30 11.55 13.21
C GLN A 16 0.42 10.35 12.83
N ALA A 17 0.38 10.00 11.54
CA ALA A 17 -0.35 8.84 11.08
C ALA A 17 0.15 7.56 11.76
N MET A 18 1.47 7.38 11.86
CA MET A 18 2.06 6.25 12.58
C MET A 18 1.53 6.15 14.01
N GLY A 19 1.59 7.23 14.76
CA GLY A 19 1.09 7.26 16.15
C GLY A 19 -0.40 6.91 16.24
N THR A 20 -1.21 7.45 15.34
CA THR A 20 -2.64 7.15 15.28
C THR A 20 -2.90 5.67 14.99
N PHE A 21 -2.16 5.07 14.05
CA PHE A 21 -2.30 3.66 13.74
C PHE A 21 -1.80 2.76 14.87
N GLU A 22 -0.76 3.18 15.58
CA GLU A 22 -0.28 2.47 16.78
C GLU A 22 -1.36 2.44 17.87
N ASP A 23 -2.06 3.54 18.08
CA ASP A 23 -3.16 3.63 19.03
C ASP A 23 -4.38 2.81 18.57
N CYS A 24 -4.58 2.70 17.26
CA CYS A 24 -5.69 1.97 16.66
C CYS A 24 -5.51 0.45 16.75
N MET A 25 -4.29 -0.04 16.59
CA MET A 25 -4.00 -1.47 16.43
C MET A 25 -4.56 -2.35 17.55
N PRO A 26 -4.44 -2.00 18.85
CA PRO A 26 -4.99 -2.83 19.93
C PRO A 26 -6.51 -2.98 19.92
N LEU A 27 -7.20 -2.12 19.19
CA LEU A 27 -8.67 -2.11 19.10
C LEU A 27 -9.19 -2.89 17.90
N CYS A 28 -8.30 -3.43 17.07
CA CYS A 28 -8.65 -4.05 15.79
C CYS A 28 -8.75 -5.58 15.91
N ASP A 29 -9.70 -6.16 15.16
CA ASP A 29 -9.64 -7.56 14.78
C ASP A 29 -8.63 -7.75 13.64
N ASP A 30 -8.49 -8.99 13.12
CA ASP A 30 -7.54 -9.27 12.05
C ASP A 30 -7.88 -8.51 10.76
N GLU A 31 -9.16 -8.39 10.43
CA GLU A 31 -9.61 -7.73 9.20
C GLU A 31 -9.25 -6.24 9.20
N MET A 32 -9.53 -5.52 10.27
CA MET A 32 -9.10 -4.13 10.40
C MET A 32 -7.61 -4.01 10.66
N GLY A 33 -7.06 -4.93 11.44
CA GLY A 33 -5.65 -4.93 11.78
C GLY A 33 -4.73 -4.99 10.57
N ILE A 34 -5.07 -5.79 9.55
CA ILE A 34 -4.23 -5.87 8.35
C ILE A 34 -4.21 -4.54 7.59
N ALA A 35 -5.31 -3.81 7.55
CA ALA A 35 -5.35 -2.48 6.95
C ALA A 35 -4.51 -1.47 7.75
N VAL A 36 -4.58 -1.52 9.08
CA VAL A 36 -3.76 -0.68 9.96
C VAL A 36 -2.28 -0.98 9.78
N LEU A 37 -1.89 -2.25 9.71
CA LEU A 37 -0.52 -2.66 9.43
C LEU A 37 -0.02 -2.07 8.11
N TYR A 38 -0.83 -2.16 7.08
CA TYR A 38 -0.51 -1.65 5.75
C TYR A 38 -0.20 -0.15 5.80
N TRP A 39 -1.11 0.66 6.31
CA TRP A 39 -0.94 2.11 6.32
C TRP A 39 0.14 2.57 7.29
N HIS A 40 0.33 1.88 8.41
CA HIS A 40 1.44 2.15 9.33
C HIS A 40 2.79 1.87 8.65
N THR A 41 2.90 0.74 7.97
CA THR A 41 4.12 0.37 7.26
C THR A 41 4.46 1.40 6.18
N LEU A 42 3.47 1.86 5.42
CA LEU A 42 3.68 2.88 4.40
C LEU A 42 4.04 4.24 5.02
N SER A 43 3.43 4.59 6.13
CA SER A 43 3.78 5.81 6.87
C SER A 43 5.22 5.77 7.36
N ALA A 44 5.65 4.63 7.88
CA ALA A 44 7.04 4.41 8.32
C ALA A 44 8.02 4.55 7.14
N ALA A 45 7.68 3.97 5.99
CA ALA A 45 8.51 4.08 4.78
C ALA A 45 8.70 5.53 4.35
N ARG A 46 7.68 6.37 4.50
CA ARG A 46 7.74 7.80 4.15
C ARG A 46 8.64 8.60 5.08
N THR A 47 8.89 8.13 6.28
CA THR A 47 9.70 8.84 7.30
C THR A 47 11.02 8.14 7.55
N GLU A 48 11.37 7.13 6.76
CA GLU A 48 12.57 6.31 6.92
C GLU A 48 12.66 5.68 8.31
N LYS A 49 11.50 5.38 8.91
CA LYS A 49 11.42 4.70 10.21
C LYS A 49 11.11 3.22 10.04
N ALA A 50 11.45 2.43 11.04
CA ALA A 50 11.12 1.01 11.04
C ALA A 50 9.61 0.79 11.18
N PRO A 51 9.01 -0.14 10.39
CA PRO A 51 7.59 -0.46 10.49
C PRO A 51 7.32 -1.38 11.69
N THR A 52 7.30 -0.81 12.89
CA THR A 52 7.27 -1.57 14.14
C THR A 52 6.03 -2.43 14.34
N LEU A 53 4.88 -2.07 13.73
CA LEU A 53 3.67 -2.88 13.81
C LEU A 53 3.72 -4.13 12.91
N LEU A 54 4.66 -4.19 11.96
CA LEU A 54 4.76 -5.32 11.04
C LEU A 54 5.02 -6.66 11.77
N LYS A 55 5.57 -6.62 12.98
CA LYS A 55 5.76 -7.79 13.83
C LYS A 55 4.44 -8.51 14.17
N TYR A 56 3.31 -7.83 14.05
CA TYR A 56 1.99 -8.42 14.31
C TYR A 56 1.40 -9.14 13.09
N TYR A 57 2.05 -9.04 11.93
CA TYR A 57 1.61 -9.77 10.74
C TYR A 57 1.76 -11.28 10.95
N ARG A 58 0.71 -12.02 10.57
CA ARG A 58 0.72 -13.48 10.54
C ARG A 58 0.09 -13.95 9.23
N PRO A 59 0.67 -14.96 8.54
CA PRO A 59 0.09 -15.48 7.31
C PRO A 59 -1.32 -16.06 7.46
N ASP A 60 -1.70 -16.44 8.67
CA ASP A 60 -3.00 -17.04 8.98
C ASP A 60 -4.06 -16.06 9.50
N MET A 61 -3.79 -14.75 9.40
CA MET A 61 -4.76 -13.72 9.81
C MET A 61 -6.09 -13.88 9.06
N ALA A 62 -7.20 -13.75 9.78
CA ALA A 62 -8.55 -13.78 9.20
C ALA A 62 -8.91 -12.42 8.63
N VAL A 63 -8.36 -12.10 7.46
CA VAL A 63 -8.44 -10.76 6.87
C VAL A 63 -9.74 -10.48 6.12
N GLY A 64 -10.63 -11.47 5.97
CA GLY A 64 -11.87 -11.29 5.25
C GLY A 64 -11.63 -10.83 3.81
N HIS A 65 -12.27 -9.74 3.43
CA HIS A 65 -12.11 -9.16 2.08
C HIS A 65 -10.93 -8.18 1.97
N HIS A 66 -10.14 -7.98 3.02
CA HIS A 66 -8.94 -7.13 2.99
C HIS A 66 -7.70 -7.88 2.45
N THR A 67 -7.90 -8.68 1.42
CA THR A 67 -6.85 -9.52 0.83
C THR A 67 -5.74 -8.70 0.16
N ALA A 68 -6.06 -7.53 -0.38
CA ALA A 68 -5.07 -6.68 -1.03
C ALA A 68 -4.05 -6.12 -0.04
N TYR A 69 -4.51 -5.70 1.13
CA TYR A 69 -3.61 -5.25 2.20
C TYR A 69 -2.71 -6.40 2.65
N GLU A 70 -3.27 -7.60 2.79
CA GLU A 70 -2.51 -8.77 3.22
C GLU A 70 -1.43 -9.14 2.19
N LYS A 71 -1.73 -9.09 0.90
CA LYS A 71 -0.75 -9.37 -0.15
C LYS A 71 0.45 -8.43 -0.07
N ALA A 72 0.22 -7.14 0.17
CA ALA A 72 1.32 -6.19 0.34
C ALA A 72 2.13 -6.51 1.60
N MET A 73 1.47 -6.78 2.73
CA MET A 73 2.16 -7.09 3.97
C MET A 73 2.92 -8.41 3.91
N ARG A 74 2.46 -9.36 3.12
CA ARG A 74 3.17 -10.60 2.84
C ARG A 74 4.54 -10.36 2.23
N VAL A 75 4.64 -9.36 1.37
CA VAL A 75 5.93 -8.96 0.78
C VAL A 75 6.78 -8.20 1.81
N TRP A 76 6.21 -7.23 2.51
CA TRP A 76 6.94 -6.46 3.49
C TRP A 76 7.50 -7.33 4.64
N SER A 77 6.78 -8.38 5.02
CA SER A 77 7.23 -9.33 6.04
C SER A 77 8.29 -10.32 5.54
N GLY A 78 8.55 -10.35 4.24
CA GLY A 78 9.49 -11.29 3.64
C GLY A 78 8.92 -12.68 3.34
N THR A 79 7.62 -12.91 3.55
CA THR A 79 6.98 -14.19 3.30
C THR A 79 6.89 -14.52 1.81
N THR A 80 6.68 -13.49 0.97
CA THR A 80 6.68 -13.62 -0.48
C THR A 80 7.60 -12.56 -1.08
N SER A 81 8.37 -12.92 -2.11
CA SER A 81 9.25 -11.95 -2.76
C SER A 81 8.47 -10.91 -3.56
N LEU A 82 9.04 -9.70 -3.68
CA LEU A 82 8.44 -8.64 -4.48
C LEU A 82 8.24 -9.05 -5.95
N PRO A 83 9.25 -9.63 -6.65
CA PRO A 83 9.03 -10.05 -8.04
C PRO A 83 7.92 -11.07 -8.20
N THR A 84 7.80 -12.02 -7.28
CA THR A 84 6.72 -13.03 -7.31
C THR A 84 5.36 -12.38 -7.17
N MET A 85 5.21 -11.43 -6.25
CA MET A 85 3.93 -10.72 -6.05
C MET A 85 3.59 -9.85 -7.26
N LEU A 86 4.56 -9.15 -7.85
CA LEU A 86 4.33 -8.35 -9.05
C LEU A 86 3.87 -9.22 -10.23
N GLN A 87 4.43 -10.42 -10.37
CA GLN A 87 4.01 -11.38 -11.38
C GLN A 87 2.56 -11.84 -11.14
N THR A 88 2.20 -12.10 -9.89
CA THR A 88 0.83 -12.47 -9.52
C THR A 88 -0.15 -11.36 -9.89
N LEU A 89 0.24 -10.10 -9.70
CA LEU A 89 -0.62 -8.95 -10.03
C LEU A 89 -0.88 -8.79 -11.52
N GLU A 90 -0.03 -9.30 -12.40
CA GLU A 90 -0.24 -9.19 -13.85
C GLU A 90 -1.57 -9.82 -14.29
N SER A 91 -2.06 -10.82 -13.58
CA SER A 91 -3.32 -11.49 -13.87
C SER A 91 -4.50 -11.01 -13.04
N GLU A 92 -4.29 -9.99 -12.16
CA GLU A 92 -5.37 -9.46 -11.32
C GLU A 92 -6.29 -8.56 -12.14
N GLU A 93 -7.57 -8.92 -12.23
CA GLU A 93 -8.55 -8.16 -13.00
C GLU A 93 -9.31 -7.13 -12.17
N ASP A 94 -9.38 -7.30 -10.86
CA ASP A 94 -10.06 -6.37 -9.95
C ASP A 94 -9.18 -5.14 -9.70
N ASP A 95 -9.65 -3.97 -10.13
CA ASP A 95 -8.89 -2.73 -10.02
C ASP A 95 -8.66 -2.29 -8.57
N LEU A 96 -9.60 -2.57 -7.68
CA LEU A 96 -9.44 -2.25 -6.25
C LEU A 96 -8.33 -3.10 -5.64
N GLU A 97 -8.39 -4.42 -5.86
CA GLU A 97 -7.35 -5.36 -5.39
C GLU A 97 -5.98 -4.99 -5.94
N TYR A 98 -5.92 -4.75 -7.24
CA TYR A 98 -4.69 -4.35 -7.93
C TYR A 98 -4.11 -3.06 -7.34
N GLY A 99 -4.93 -2.03 -7.21
CA GLY A 99 -4.48 -0.71 -6.77
C GLY A 99 -3.94 -0.72 -5.34
N ILE A 100 -4.65 -1.34 -4.42
CA ILE A 100 -4.22 -1.43 -3.01
C ILE A 100 -2.92 -2.22 -2.90
N THR A 101 -2.86 -3.39 -3.53
CA THR A 101 -1.66 -4.25 -3.48
C THR A 101 -0.47 -3.51 -4.07
N LEU A 102 -0.59 -2.97 -5.28
CA LEU A 102 0.53 -2.34 -5.96
C LEU A 102 1.01 -1.07 -5.25
N TYR A 103 0.09 -0.23 -4.77
CA TYR A 103 0.48 0.96 -4.03
C TYR A 103 1.36 0.60 -2.83
N GLY A 104 1.00 -0.42 -2.08
CA GLY A 104 1.79 -0.91 -0.96
C GLY A 104 3.17 -1.43 -1.37
N LEU A 105 3.31 -1.95 -2.59
CA LEU A 105 4.58 -2.45 -3.10
C LEU A 105 5.46 -1.34 -3.67
N LEU A 106 4.87 -0.26 -4.20
CA LEU A 106 5.63 0.85 -4.78
C LEU A 106 6.55 1.51 -3.75
N LEU A 107 6.16 1.54 -2.49
CA LEU A 107 6.96 2.14 -1.42
C LEU A 107 7.99 1.19 -0.82
N HIS A 108 7.99 -0.08 -1.24
CA HIS A 108 8.96 -1.06 -0.77
C HIS A 108 10.37 -0.69 -1.24
N PRO A 109 11.41 -0.84 -0.38
CA PRO A 109 12.79 -0.48 -0.76
C PRO A 109 13.30 -1.22 -2.00
N ASP A 110 12.86 -2.46 -2.23
CA ASP A 110 13.30 -3.27 -3.36
C ASP A 110 12.59 -2.95 -4.67
N CYS A 111 11.60 -2.07 -4.66
CA CYS A 111 10.88 -1.71 -5.86
C CYS A 111 11.71 -0.74 -6.71
N ALA A 112 12.20 -1.22 -7.85
CA ALA A 112 13.11 -0.46 -8.71
C ALA A 112 12.38 0.39 -9.77
N GLU A 113 11.19 -0.03 -10.20
CA GLU A 113 10.48 0.59 -11.32
C GLU A 113 9.22 1.35 -10.87
N LYS A 114 9.38 2.18 -9.84
CA LYS A 114 8.26 2.90 -9.22
C LYS A 114 7.49 3.76 -10.22
N ASP A 115 8.18 4.49 -11.08
CA ASP A 115 7.54 5.41 -12.02
C ASP A 115 6.71 4.67 -13.07
N CYS A 116 7.24 3.58 -13.61
CA CYS A 116 6.52 2.77 -14.59
C CYS A 116 5.30 2.09 -13.96
N LEU A 117 5.49 1.47 -12.80
CA LEU A 117 4.40 0.76 -12.11
C LEU A 117 3.32 1.72 -11.62
N SER A 118 3.68 2.92 -11.19
CA SER A 118 2.70 3.93 -10.79
C SER A 118 1.80 4.35 -11.94
N LYS A 119 2.35 4.46 -13.15
CA LYS A 119 1.56 4.77 -14.34
C LYS A 119 0.55 3.68 -14.66
N VAL A 120 0.97 2.41 -14.56
CA VAL A 120 0.05 1.28 -14.74
C VAL A 120 -1.07 1.31 -13.70
N LEU A 121 -0.73 1.56 -12.43
CA LEU A 121 -1.73 1.66 -11.36
C LEU A 121 -2.77 2.74 -11.69
N LEU A 122 -2.32 3.94 -12.05
CA LEU A 122 -3.21 5.08 -12.29
C LEU A 122 -4.12 4.88 -13.51
N ARG A 123 -3.73 4.05 -14.47
CA ARG A 123 -4.60 3.70 -15.60
C ARG A 123 -5.71 2.73 -15.22
N ARG A 124 -5.57 2.01 -14.13
CA ARG A 124 -6.58 1.08 -13.62
C ARG A 124 -7.48 1.80 -12.61
N ASP A 125 -8.33 2.67 -13.12
CA ASP A 125 -9.07 3.67 -12.34
C ASP A 125 -10.50 3.24 -11.99
N GLY A 126 -10.84 1.95 -12.16
CA GLY A 126 -12.19 1.44 -11.87
C GLY A 126 -12.66 1.72 -10.44
N PHE A 127 -11.73 1.83 -9.49
CA PHE A 127 -12.02 2.19 -8.09
C PHE A 127 -11.21 3.42 -7.66
N TRP A 128 -11.23 4.47 -8.49
CA TRP A 128 -10.50 5.71 -8.21
C TRP A 128 -10.82 6.37 -6.86
N PRO A 129 -12.02 6.20 -6.23
CA PRO A 129 -12.25 6.79 -4.92
C PRO A 129 -11.51 6.09 -3.77
N SER A 130 -10.85 4.96 -4.00
CA SER A 130 -10.11 4.27 -2.94
C SER A 130 -8.94 5.13 -2.43
N PHE A 131 -8.64 5.04 -1.14
CA PHE A 131 -7.52 5.79 -0.56
C PHE A 131 -6.19 5.45 -1.22
N ALA A 132 -5.96 4.19 -1.56
CA ALA A 132 -4.72 3.78 -2.22
C ALA A 132 -4.58 4.43 -3.60
N TYR A 133 -5.64 4.46 -4.40
CA TYR A 133 -5.61 5.11 -5.70
C TYR A 133 -5.38 6.62 -5.57
N LEU A 134 -6.12 7.28 -4.67
CA LEU A 134 -5.97 8.71 -4.45
C LEU A 134 -4.57 9.07 -3.94
N ALA A 135 -4.00 8.25 -3.07
CA ALA A 135 -2.63 8.43 -2.61
C ALA A 135 -1.61 8.27 -3.75
N ALA A 136 -1.79 7.26 -4.60
CA ALA A 136 -0.96 7.08 -5.78
C ALA A 136 -1.08 8.25 -6.74
N TRP A 137 -2.29 8.73 -6.99
CA TRP A 137 -2.53 9.90 -7.84
C TRP A 137 -1.82 11.14 -7.31
N LYS A 138 -1.94 11.38 -6.01
CA LYS A 138 -1.25 12.51 -5.36
C LYS A 138 0.26 12.42 -5.51
N ASP A 139 0.82 11.21 -5.38
CA ASP A 139 2.26 10.99 -5.39
C ASP A 139 2.85 11.07 -6.80
N TRP A 140 2.16 10.56 -7.82
CA TRP A 140 2.75 10.32 -9.14
C TRP A 140 2.05 10.96 -10.33
N ALA A 141 0.83 11.50 -10.22
CA ALA A 141 0.10 12.03 -11.38
C ALA A 141 0.81 13.19 -12.08
N GLY A 142 1.61 13.97 -11.35
CA GLY A 142 2.38 15.08 -11.90
C GLY A 142 3.76 14.70 -12.45
N ILE A 143 4.15 13.42 -12.37
CA ILE A 143 5.48 12.97 -12.81
C ILE A 143 5.46 12.76 -14.32
N PRO A 144 6.46 13.28 -15.07
CA PRO A 144 6.55 13.06 -16.51
C PRO A 144 6.58 11.58 -16.88
N PRO A 145 6.09 11.21 -18.08
CA PRO A 145 6.13 9.82 -18.54
C PRO A 145 7.55 9.25 -18.47
N CYS A 146 7.66 8.04 -17.96
CA CYS A 146 8.93 7.32 -17.95
C CYS A 146 9.31 6.92 -19.38
N ARG A 147 10.55 7.22 -19.80
CA ARG A 147 11.02 6.89 -21.15
C ARG A 147 11.04 5.38 -21.43
N ARG A 148 11.13 4.56 -20.37
CA ARG A 148 11.16 3.10 -20.46
C ARG A 148 9.78 2.47 -20.43
N CYS A 149 8.74 3.26 -20.16
CA CYS A 149 7.36 2.77 -20.07
C CYS A 149 6.65 3.02 -21.39
N THR A 150 5.86 2.02 -21.84
CA THR A 150 4.94 2.17 -22.94
C THR A 150 3.62 2.80 -22.53
N TYR A 151 3.42 3.07 -21.24
CA TYR A 151 2.18 3.59 -20.67
C TYR A 151 2.24 5.11 -20.52
N THR A 152 1.17 5.77 -20.91
CA THR A 152 0.93 7.21 -20.68
C THR A 152 -0.39 7.38 -19.94
N LEU A 153 -0.44 8.39 -19.09
CA LEU A 153 -1.69 8.78 -18.43
C LEU A 153 -2.59 9.57 -19.38
#